data_1546c18eb5c74b5e80550554304b8709
#
_entry.id   1546c18eb5c74b5e80550554304b8709
#
_cell.length_a   1.000
_cell.length_b   1.000
_cell.length_c   1.000
_cell.angle_alpha   90.00
_cell.angle_beta   90.00
_cell.angle_gamma   90.00
#
_symmetry.space_group_name_H-M   'P 1'
#
loop_
_entity.id
_entity.type
_entity.pdbx_description
1 polymer ?
#
loop_
_entity_poly.entity_id
_entity_poly.type
_entity_poly.pdbx_seq_one_letter_code
_entity_poly.pdbx_strand_id
1 'polypeptide(L)'
;MLNGRMMDMPLLISSIIDYAADVRSSSEIVSQTVEGNIHRYTYADSHRRTSQLANALKKLGVNEGDRVATLAWNGYRHFELYYAVTGIGAVCHTINPRLFADQIIYVVNHAKDRIIFIDQTFVPIVEKLVDRLPKDLIYVILCNKGDMPDTSLPKPLCFEELISSESSTITWPKLDERAASSLCYTSGTTGNPKGVLYSHRSILLHTFGMLTFAADVGLTPSSTVLPVVPLFHANAWGLPFAVPLVGAKLVFPGAALDGPSLFSLMDNERVKAAWGVPTIWLGLLAEMRKQKRKPQEFSFMLSGGSAVPRSMIQELEKEFGVDVTHGWGMTECSPVGSTSTLGSETNKLSFDEKVELKTYQGRRMYTVDMRIVGEDGELLPHDGRAFGELQVKGHAIIDGYHEDEEASVAAMTEDGWLKTGDVARITPEGFMMLVDRTKDLIKSGGEWISSIDLENAAQGHPSIVECAVISAFHPQWGERPLLIAVTENGVTLNLEDIHEYLNDKVAKWWLPDDVVFVNELPHTATGKISKMTLREQFKDYKFEHSES
;
A
#
# COMPACT_ATOMS: atom_id res chain seq x y z
N MET A 1 -30.86 -14.73 -26.72
CA MET A 1 -30.67 -13.70 -25.65
C MET A 1 -30.79 -12.33 -26.33
N LEU A 2 -31.52 -11.39 -25.76
CA LEU A 2 -31.60 -10.02 -26.29
C LEU A 2 -30.38 -9.24 -25.77
N ASN A 3 -29.57 -8.70 -26.68
CA ASN A 3 -28.39 -7.92 -26.31
C ASN A 3 -28.74 -6.44 -26.08
N GLY A 4 -28.09 -5.81 -25.10
CA GLY A 4 -28.14 -4.36 -24.90
C GLY A 4 -27.56 -3.61 -26.10
N ARG A 5 -28.04 -2.39 -26.36
CA ARG A 5 -27.63 -1.54 -27.50
C ARG A 5 -26.93 -0.28 -27.00
N MET A 6 -25.87 -0.47 -26.19
CA MET A 6 -24.99 0.60 -25.73
C MET A 6 -23.71 0.58 -26.57
N MET A 7 -22.99 1.74 -26.61
CA MET A 7 -21.70 1.80 -27.26
C MET A 7 -20.70 0.89 -26.54
N ASP A 8 -19.92 0.16 -27.31
CA ASP A 8 -18.83 -0.68 -26.80
C ASP A 8 -17.54 0.16 -26.75
N MET A 9 -17.37 0.89 -25.62
CA MET A 9 -16.21 1.72 -25.35
C MET A 9 -15.31 1.01 -24.31
N PRO A 10 -14.04 0.74 -24.63
CA PRO A 10 -13.15 0.03 -23.71
C PRO A 10 -12.78 0.91 -22.49
N LEU A 11 -12.66 0.28 -21.33
CA LEU A 11 -12.22 0.90 -20.09
C LEU A 11 -10.69 1.07 -20.09
N LEU A 12 -10.19 2.22 -20.55
CA LEU A 12 -8.76 2.51 -20.69
C LEU A 12 -8.29 3.58 -19.70
N ILE A 13 -7.11 3.37 -19.11
CA ILE A 13 -6.50 4.31 -18.13
C ILE A 13 -6.29 5.68 -18.75
N SER A 14 -5.91 5.78 -20.04
CA SER A 14 -5.73 7.05 -20.74
C SER A 14 -6.98 7.94 -20.73
N SER A 15 -8.18 7.35 -20.69
CA SER A 15 -9.43 8.11 -20.63
C SER A 15 -9.58 8.95 -19.37
N ILE A 16 -8.90 8.58 -18.26
CA ILE A 16 -8.94 9.33 -17.00
C ILE A 16 -8.19 10.65 -17.15
N ILE A 17 -6.97 10.64 -17.71
CA ILE A 17 -6.19 11.87 -17.87
C ILE A 17 -6.78 12.78 -18.94
N ASP A 18 -7.35 12.22 -20.01
CA ASP A 18 -8.10 12.98 -21.02
C ASP A 18 -9.29 13.68 -20.36
N TYR A 19 -10.10 12.96 -19.57
CA TYR A 19 -11.23 13.51 -18.83
C TYR A 19 -10.79 14.61 -17.84
N ALA A 20 -9.73 14.37 -17.07
CA ALA A 20 -9.22 15.33 -16.10
C ALA A 20 -8.73 16.62 -16.78
N ALA A 21 -8.05 16.51 -17.91
CA ALA A 21 -7.58 17.66 -18.69
C ALA A 21 -8.72 18.45 -19.34
N ASP A 22 -9.81 17.78 -19.73
CA ASP A 22 -10.98 18.43 -20.35
C ASP A 22 -11.90 19.06 -19.28
N VAL A 23 -12.27 18.30 -18.26
CA VAL A 23 -13.34 18.67 -17.30
C VAL A 23 -12.79 19.38 -16.05
N ARG A 24 -11.52 19.11 -15.70
CA ARG A 24 -10.85 19.62 -14.49
C ARG A 24 -9.49 20.26 -14.83
N SER A 25 -9.38 20.88 -15.97
CA SER A 25 -8.14 21.39 -16.56
C SER A 25 -7.29 22.24 -15.64
N SER A 26 -7.90 23.05 -14.77
CA SER A 26 -7.24 23.99 -13.85
C SER A 26 -6.94 23.41 -12.46
N SER A 27 -7.40 22.19 -12.14
CA SER A 27 -7.06 21.56 -10.85
C SER A 27 -5.56 21.27 -10.79
N GLU A 28 -4.95 21.56 -9.64
CA GLU A 28 -3.51 21.52 -9.48
C GLU A 28 -2.98 20.13 -9.14
N ILE A 29 -1.76 19.86 -9.60
CA ILE A 29 -0.87 18.80 -9.13
C ILE A 29 0.39 19.49 -8.59
N VAL A 30 0.74 19.18 -7.35
CA VAL A 30 1.90 19.74 -6.66
C VAL A 30 2.84 18.63 -6.26
N SER A 31 4.14 18.82 -6.43
CA SER A 31 5.15 17.84 -6.03
C SER A 31 6.29 18.50 -5.27
N GLN A 32 6.59 17.99 -4.10
CA GLN A 32 7.91 18.17 -3.51
C GLN A 32 8.88 17.32 -4.32
N THR A 33 9.79 17.95 -5.06
CA THR A 33 10.71 17.21 -5.93
C THR A 33 11.94 16.72 -5.17
N VAL A 34 12.64 15.75 -5.74
CA VAL A 34 13.91 15.24 -5.17
C VAL A 34 15.03 16.28 -5.29
N GLU A 35 14.91 17.24 -6.21
CA GLU A 35 15.80 18.38 -6.35
C GLU A 35 15.61 19.42 -5.24
N GLY A 36 14.56 19.29 -4.41
CA GLY A 36 14.30 20.11 -3.23
C GLY A 36 13.34 21.30 -3.46
N ASN A 37 12.88 21.53 -4.68
CA ASN A 37 11.90 22.57 -5.00
C ASN A 37 10.46 22.03 -5.05
N ILE A 38 9.48 22.95 -5.08
CA ILE A 38 8.08 22.62 -5.33
C ILE A 38 7.80 22.80 -6.83
N HIS A 39 7.38 21.72 -7.48
CA HIS A 39 6.82 21.76 -8.83
C HIS A 39 5.30 21.88 -8.75
N ARG A 40 4.73 22.82 -9.49
CA ARG A 40 3.29 23.08 -9.52
C ARG A 40 2.80 23.23 -10.95
N TYR A 41 1.79 22.47 -11.32
CA TYR A 41 1.17 22.53 -12.64
C TYR A 41 -0.28 22.01 -12.55
N THR A 42 -1.00 21.97 -13.66
CA THR A 42 -2.41 21.59 -13.73
C THR A 42 -2.61 20.24 -14.42
N TYR A 43 -3.84 19.67 -14.36
CA TYR A 43 -4.16 18.48 -15.16
C TYR A 43 -4.02 18.72 -16.66
N ALA A 44 -4.32 19.92 -17.15
CA ALA A 44 -4.08 20.25 -18.56
C ALA A 44 -2.59 20.23 -18.90
N ASP A 45 -1.72 20.73 -18.01
CA ASP A 45 -0.27 20.66 -18.17
C ASP A 45 0.24 19.23 -18.13
N SER A 46 -0.26 18.44 -17.16
CA SER A 46 0.08 17.03 -17.01
C SER A 46 -0.28 16.22 -18.26
N HIS A 47 -1.47 16.44 -18.83
CA HIS A 47 -1.89 15.78 -20.06
C HIS A 47 -0.97 16.12 -21.26
N ARG A 48 -0.58 17.40 -21.41
CA ARG A 48 0.36 17.80 -22.47
C ARG A 48 1.70 17.10 -22.32
N ARG A 49 2.25 17.06 -21.10
CA ARG A 49 3.53 16.42 -20.81
C ARG A 49 3.45 14.89 -20.93
N THR A 50 2.34 14.31 -20.51
CA THR A 50 2.04 12.87 -20.72
C THR A 50 2.02 12.52 -22.21
N SER A 51 1.42 13.38 -23.04
CA SER A 51 1.43 13.22 -24.51
C SER A 51 2.83 13.30 -25.09
N GLN A 52 3.65 14.26 -24.64
CA GLN A 52 5.06 14.37 -25.03
C GLN A 52 5.86 13.12 -24.64
N LEU A 53 5.69 12.65 -23.40
CA LEU A 53 6.35 11.44 -22.92
C LEU A 53 5.93 10.20 -23.72
N ALA A 54 4.65 10.04 -24.00
CA ALA A 54 4.14 8.93 -24.82
C ALA A 54 4.73 8.95 -26.25
N ASN A 55 4.86 10.14 -26.86
CA ASN A 55 5.52 10.28 -28.17
C ASN A 55 7.02 9.96 -28.09
N ALA A 56 7.71 10.37 -27.02
CA ALA A 56 9.11 10.02 -26.78
C ALA A 56 9.32 8.53 -26.63
N LEU A 57 8.46 7.85 -25.86
CA LEU A 57 8.49 6.39 -25.69
C LEU A 57 8.34 5.65 -27.03
N LYS A 58 7.39 6.08 -27.87
CA LYS A 58 7.23 5.51 -29.24
C LYS A 58 8.51 5.69 -30.08
N LYS A 59 9.18 6.84 -30.01
CA LYS A 59 10.46 7.06 -30.72
C LYS A 59 11.60 6.21 -30.19
N LEU A 60 11.60 5.90 -28.87
CA LEU A 60 12.53 4.94 -28.28
C LEU A 60 12.19 3.47 -28.65
N GLY A 61 11.14 3.27 -29.45
CA GLY A 61 10.73 1.96 -29.94
C GLY A 61 9.97 1.12 -28.92
N VAL A 62 9.32 1.74 -27.94
CA VAL A 62 8.41 1.05 -27.02
C VAL A 62 7.14 0.66 -27.76
N ASN A 63 6.79 -0.62 -27.67
CA ASN A 63 5.62 -1.23 -28.30
C ASN A 63 4.59 -1.66 -27.26
N GLU A 64 3.40 -2.02 -27.73
CA GLU A 64 2.37 -2.64 -26.90
C GLU A 64 2.92 -3.90 -26.21
N GLY A 65 2.66 -4.04 -24.91
CA GLY A 65 3.14 -5.14 -24.07
C GLY A 65 4.58 -5.02 -23.58
N ASP A 66 5.39 -4.05 -24.05
CA ASP A 66 6.72 -3.79 -23.47
C ASP A 66 6.60 -3.30 -22.02
N ARG A 67 7.52 -3.72 -21.14
CA ARG A 67 7.58 -3.23 -19.76
C ARG A 67 8.50 -2.04 -19.66
N VAL A 68 8.00 -1.00 -19.02
CA VAL A 68 8.71 0.24 -18.72
C VAL A 68 8.78 0.38 -17.20
N ALA A 69 9.99 0.18 -16.67
CA ALA A 69 10.24 0.20 -15.25
C ALA A 69 10.35 1.63 -14.69
N THR A 70 9.93 1.79 -13.44
CA THR A 70 10.13 3.02 -12.66
C THR A 70 10.76 2.68 -11.32
N LEU A 71 11.84 3.39 -10.97
CA LEU A 71 12.49 3.35 -9.66
C LEU A 71 12.47 4.78 -9.12
N ALA A 72 11.32 5.18 -8.55
CA ALA A 72 11.03 6.59 -8.31
C ALA A 72 10.14 6.81 -7.08
N TRP A 73 10.32 7.96 -6.44
CA TRP A 73 9.44 8.46 -5.38
C TRP A 73 8.10 8.97 -5.94
N ASN A 74 7.20 9.38 -5.04
CA ASN A 74 5.95 10.04 -5.41
C ASN A 74 6.24 11.46 -5.95
N GLY A 75 6.00 11.65 -7.24
CA GLY A 75 6.24 12.92 -7.91
C GLY A 75 5.53 13.01 -9.25
N TYR A 76 5.50 14.21 -9.82
CA TYR A 76 4.77 14.50 -11.07
C TYR A 76 5.30 13.69 -12.26
N ARG A 77 6.63 13.49 -12.38
CA ARG A 77 7.23 12.69 -13.46
C ARG A 77 6.81 11.23 -13.38
N HIS A 78 6.78 10.67 -12.17
CA HIS A 78 6.30 9.30 -11.95
C HIS A 78 4.81 9.17 -12.26
N PHE A 79 4.01 10.17 -11.90
CA PHE A 79 2.59 10.24 -12.24
C PHE A 79 2.36 10.30 -13.76
N GLU A 80 3.13 11.10 -14.51
CA GLU A 80 3.07 11.16 -15.98
C GLU A 80 3.39 9.80 -16.62
N LEU A 81 4.34 9.03 -16.06
CA LEU A 81 4.70 7.69 -16.52
C LEU A 81 3.53 6.72 -16.46
N TYR A 82 2.70 6.78 -15.42
CA TYR A 82 1.51 5.92 -15.32
C TYR A 82 0.60 6.04 -16.54
N TYR A 83 0.38 7.25 -17.01
CA TYR A 83 -0.52 7.52 -18.13
C TYR A 83 0.14 7.38 -19.49
N ALA A 84 1.38 7.83 -19.63
CA ALA A 84 2.09 7.77 -20.90
C ALA A 84 2.40 6.32 -21.30
N VAL A 85 2.88 5.52 -20.37
CA VAL A 85 3.23 4.11 -20.61
C VAL A 85 1.98 3.30 -20.92
N THR A 86 0.97 3.35 -20.03
CA THR A 86 -0.26 2.57 -20.21
C THR A 86 -1.08 3.05 -21.41
N GLY A 87 -1.07 4.36 -21.69
CA GLY A 87 -1.80 4.95 -22.80
C GLY A 87 -1.34 4.48 -24.17
N ILE A 88 -0.06 4.11 -24.33
CA ILE A 88 0.46 3.52 -25.58
C ILE A 88 0.37 2.00 -25.62
N GLY A 89 -0.23 1.36 -24.61
CA GLY A 89 -0.38 -0.10 -24.51
C GLY A 89 0.83 -0.83 -23.92
N ALA A 90 1.81 -0.09 -23.40
CA ALA A 90 2.92 -0.67 -22.66
C ALA A 90 2.55 -0.86 -21.17
N VAL A 91 3.35 -1.59 -20.43
CA VAL A 91 3.10 -1.96 -19.03
C VAL A 91 4.00 -1.15 -18.11
N CYS A 92 3.41 -0.35 -17.23
CA CYS A 92 4.13 0.41 -16.20
C CYS A 92 4.55 -0.54 -15.07
N HIS A 93 5.84 -0.89 -15.02
CA HIS A 93 6.41 -1.73 -13.97
C HIS A 93 7.00 -0.86 -12.87
N THR A 94 6.34 -0.81 -11.71
CA THR A 94 6.80 -0.01 -10.59
C THR A 94 7.66 -0.82 -9.64
N ILE A 95 8.92 -0.40 -9.47
CA ILE A 95 9.91 -1.09 -8.63
C ILE A 95 10.01 -0.41 -7.27
N ASN A 96 9.89 -1.18 -6.21
CA ASN A 96 10.12 -0.69 -4.86
C ASN A 96 11.63 -0.48 -4.61
N PRO A 97 12.10 0.76 -4.39
CA PRO A 97 13.52 1.07 -4.22
C PRO A 97 14.13 0.54 -2.90
N ARG A 98 13.28 0.06 -1.99
CA ARG A 98 13.71 -0.53 -0.72
C ARG A 98 13.94 -2.04 -0.80
N LEU A 99 13.77 -2.64 -1.97
CA LEU A 99 14.13 -4.04 -2.21
C LEU A 99 15.65 -4.23 -2.10
N PHE A 100 16.08 -5.42 -1.69
CA PHE A 100 17.49 -5.78 -1.74
C PHE A 100 18.00 -5.83 -3.19
N ALA A 101 19.30 -5.63 -3.37
CA ALA A 101 19.95 -5.61 -4.68
C ALA A 101 19.58 -6.80 -5.57
N ASP A 102 19.64 -8.02 -5.04
CA ASP A 102 19.30 -9.25 -5.77
C ASP A 102 17.82 -9.30 -6.17
N GLN A 103 16.94 -8.74 -5.34
CA GLN A 103 15.51 -8.66 -5.67
C GLN A 103 15.24 -7.63 -6.79
N ILE A 104 15.93 -6.48 -6.78
CA ILE A 104 15.82 -5.49 -7.88
C ILE A 104 16.29 -6.14 -9.19
N ILE A 105 17.44 -6.82 -9.15
CA ILE A 105 17.95 -7.54 -10.32
C ILE A 105 16.94 -8.58 -10.80
N TYR A 106 16.38 -9.35 -9.87
CA TYR A 106 15.38 -10.37 -10.19
C TYR A 106 14.15 -9.75 -10.88
N VAL A 107 13.52 -8.72 -10.29
CA VAL A 107 12.27 -8.18 -10.85
C VAL A 107 12.49 -7.53 -12.22
N VAL A 108 13.60 -6.82 -12.42
CA VAL A 108 13.94 -6.21 -13.72
C VAL A 108 14.15 -7.27 -14.81
N ASN A 109 14.89 -8.35 -14.50
CA ASN A 109 15.14 -9.42 -15.46
C ASN A 109 13.89 -10.27 -15.70
N HIS A 110 13.12 -10.59 -14.66
CA HIS A 110 11.88 -11.38 -14.77
C HIS A 110 10.79 -10.62 -15.56
N ALA A 111 10.62 -9.32 -15.29
CA ALA A 111 9.74 -8.46 -16.07
C ALA A 111 10.23 -8.27 -17.52
N LYS A 112 11.52 -8.52 -17.81
CA LYS A 112 12.14 -8.22 -19.11
C LYS A 112 11.96 -6.74 -19.48
N ASP A 113 12.31 -5.85 -18.54
CA ASP A 113 12.16 -4.42 -18.71
C ASP A 113 12.99 -3.90 -19.88
N ARG A 114 12.38 -3.02 -20.68
CA ARG A 114 13.02 -2.39 -21.84
C ARG A 114 13.66 -1.05 -21.49
N ILE A 115 13.00 -0.29 -20.64
CA ILE A 115 13.44 1.02 -20.16
C ILE A 115 13.27 1.07 -18.65
N ILE A 116 14.19 1.74 -17.96
CA ILE A 116 14.05 2.06 -16.55
C ILE A 116 14.17 3.57 -16.33
N PHE A 117 13.14 4.17 -15.73
CA PHE A 117 13.13 5.55 -15.25
C PHE A 117 13.54 5.60 -13.79
N ILE A 118 14.53 6.45 -13.47
CA ILE A 118 15.23 6.42 -12.17
C ILE A 118 15.24 7.83 -11.57
N ASP A 119 14.73 8.00 -10.35
CA ASP A 119 15.00 9.22 -9.59
C ASP A 119 16.50 9.31 -9.27
N GLN A 120 17.03 10.55 -9.26
CA GLN A 120 18.45 10.82 -9.01
C GLN A 120 18.99 10.14 -7.75
N THR A 121 18.18 10.08 -6.69
CA THR A 121 18.54 9.45 -5.42
C THR A 121 18.84 7.95 -5.53
N PHE A 122 18.35 7.29 -6.59
CA PHE A 122 18.53 5.86 -6.81
C PHE A 122 19.59 5.52 -7.86
N VAL A 123 20.17 6.51 -8.55
CA VAL A 123 21.24 6.30 -9.54
C VAL A 123 22.40 5.50 -8.94
N PRO A 124 22.93 5.81 -7.73
CA PRO A 124 24.04 5.05 -7.15
C PRO A 124 23.71 3.58 -6.83
N ILE A 125 22.42 3.25 -6.64
CA ILE A 125 21.99 1.88 -6.45
C ILE A 125 22.07 1.15 -7.80
N VAL A 126 21.49 1.72 -8.87
CA VAL A 126 21.43 1.09 -10.20
C VAL A 126 22.81 0.93 -10.80
N GLU A 127 23.73 1.88 -10.60
CA GLU A 127 25.13 1.77 -11.03
C GLU A 127 25.82 0.49 -10.53
N LYS A 128 25.55 0.10 -9.30
CA LYS A 128 26.09 -1.13 -8.70
C LYS A 128 25.48 -2.41 -9.29
N LEU A 129 24.33 -2.30 -9.96
CA LEU A 129 23.58 -3.43 -10.48
C LEU A 129 23.74 -3.60 -12.00
N VAL A 130 24.26 -2.60 -12.70
CA VAL A 130 24.25 -2.48 -14.17
C VAL A 130 24.77 -3.71 -14.90
N ASP A 131 25.82 -4.37 -14.37
CA ASP A 131 26.41 -5.56 -14.98
C ASP A 131 25.51 -6.81 -14.95
N ARG A 132 24.50 -6.79 -14.06
CA ARG A 132 23.55 -7.89 -13.84
C ARG A 132 22.15 -7.58 -14.42
N LEU A 133 21.96 -6.40 -14.98
CA LEU A 133 20.73 -5.98 -15.66
C LEU A 133 20.79 -6.31 -17.16
N PRO A 134 19.65 -6.29 -17.89
CA PRO A 134 19.62 -6.52 -19.34
C PRO A 134 20.57 -5.56 -20.08
N LYS A 135 21.35 -6.06 -21.03
CA LYS A 135 22.39 -5.29 -21.73
C LYS A 135 21.83 -4.19 -22.65
N ASP A 136 20.61 -4.35 -23.10
CA ASP A 136 19.85 -3.43 -23.96
C ASP A 136 18.88 -2.53 -23.19
N LEU A 137 18.92 -2.56 -21.84
CA LEU A 137 18.10 -1.71 -20.99
C LEU A 137 18.45 -0.24 -21.21
N ILE A 138 17.45 0.57 -21.49
CA ILE A 138 17.59 2.03 -21.66
C ILE A 138 17.40 2.69 -20.28
N TYR A 139 18.32 3.58 -19.93
CA TYR A 139 18.29 4.32 -18.65
C TYR A 139 17.83 5.74 -18.87
N VAL A 140 16.80 6.19 -18.13
CA VAL A 140 16.29 7.57 -18.14
C VAL A 140 16.30 8.11 -16.73
N ILE A 141 16.99 9.21 -16.48
CA ILE A 141 17.05 9.85 -15.16
C ILE A 141 15.95 10.93 -15.09
N LEU A 142 15.14 10.85 -14.03
CA LEU A 142 14.02 11.77 -13.76
C LEU A 142 14.53 13.11 -13.21
N CYS A 143 15.10 13.94 -14.09
CA CYS A 143 15.70 15.22 -13.71
C CYS A 143 15.52 16.28 -14.81
N ASN A 144 15.79 17.55 -14.43
CA ASN A 144 16.01 18.59 -15.41
C ASN A 144 17.41 18.47 -16.04
N LYS A 145 17.63 19.11 -17.18
CA LYS A 145 18.93 19.08 -17.86
C LYS A 145 20.08 19.56 -16.95
N GLY A 146 19.86 20.64 -16.22
CA GLY A 146 20.87 21.22 -15.33
C GLY A 146 21.18 20.40 -14.07
N ASP A 147 20.29 19.44 -13.74
CA ASP A 147 20.38 18.62 -12.55
C ASP A 147 20.80 17.16 -12.88
N MET A 148 21.24 16.91 -14.13
CA MET A 148 21.70 15.60 -14.56
C MET A 148 22.94 15.20 -13.73
N PRO A 149 22.88 14.09 -12.93
CA PRO A 149 24.01 13.68 -12.13
C PRO A 149 25.15 13.13 -12.99
N ASP A 150 26.37 13.27 -12.50
CA ASP A 150 27.49 12.51 -13.06
C ASP A 150 27.28 11.02 -12.72
N THR A 151 27.34 10.16 -13.75
CA THR A 151 26.96 8.75 -13.58
C THR A 151 27.71 7.82 -14.55
N SER A 152 27.97 6.61 -14.08
CA SER A 152 28.56 5.52 -14.86
C SER A 152 27.54 4.69 -15.65
N LEU A 153 26.25 4.99 -15.56
CA LEU A 153 25.20 4.30 -16.32
C LEU A 153 25.44 4.42 -17.84
N PRO A 154 25.18 3.37 -18.63
CA PRO A 154 25.42 3.42 -20.08
C PRO A 154 24.44 4.34 -20.79
N LYS A 155 24.96 5.43 -21.38
CA LYS A 155 24.19 6.40 -22.20
C LYS A 155 22.88 6.86 -21.56
N PRO A 156 22.89 7.38 -20.32
CA PRO A 156 21.68 7.78 -19.65
C PRO A 156 21.03 8.97 -20.35
N LEU A 157 19.70 8.96 -20.43
CA LEU A 157 18.89 10.05 -20.98
C LEU A 157 18.35 10.91 -19.83
N CYS A 158 18.22 12.21 -20.08
CA CYS A 158 17.54 13.15 -19.20
C CYS A 158 16.04 13.20 -19.53
N PHE A 159 15.17 13.04 -18.52
CA PHE A 159 13.71 13.03 -18.73
C PHE A 159 13.20 14.31 -19.40
N GLU A 160 13.56 15.48 -18.87
CA GLU A 160 13.05 16.76 -19.42
C GLU A 160 13.59 17.04 -20.83
N GLU A 161 14.82 16.64 -21.16
CA GLU A 161 15.33 16.74 -22.53
C GLU A 161 14.61 15.76 -23.47
N LEU A 162 14.35 14.52 -22.99
CA LEU A 162 13.68 13.48 -23.77
C LEU A 162 12.29 13.94 -24.26
N ILE A 163 11.52 14.63 -23.42
CA ILE A 163 10.17 15.06 -23.77
C ILE A 163 10.09 16.43 -24.42
N SER A 164 11.11 17.28 -24.27
CA SER A 164 11.06 18.72 -24.61
C SER A 164 10.73 19.04 -26.06
N SER A 165 11.16 18.19 -26.99
CA SER A 165 10.94 18.40 -28.45
C SER A 165 9.74 17.64 -29.00
N GLU A 166 9.02 16.89 -28.13
CA GLU A 166 7.93 16.04 -28.56
C GLU A 166 6.60 16.80 -28.67
N SER A 167 5.71 16.29 -29.54
CA SER A 167 4.35 16.84 -29.66
C SER A 167 3.60 16.73 -28.33
N SER A 168 2.96 17.82 -27.92
CA SER A 168 2.09 17.89 -26.74
C SER A 168 0.68 17.31 -26.96
N THR A 169 0.45 16.69 -28.12
CA THR A 169 -0.79 16.01 -28.47
C THR A 169 -0.51 14.59 -28.91
N ILE A 170 -1.42 13.70 -28.58
CA ILE A 170 -1.34 12.28 -28.97
C ILE A 170 -2.72 11.75 -29.36
N THR A 171 -2.75 10.82 -30.30
CA THR A 171 -3.92 9.95 -30.50
C THR A 171 -3.59 8.60 -29.89
N TRP A 172 -4.30 8.27 -28.82
CA TRP A 172 -4.12 6.98 -28.16
C TRP A 172 -4.48 5.83 -29.10
N PRO A 173 -3.71 4.72 -29.08
CA PRO A 173 -4.07 3.53 -29.83
C PRO A 173 -5.37 2.92 -29.30
N LYS A 174 -6.04 2.16 -30.14
CA LYS A 174 -7.18 1.34 -29.73
C LYS A 174 -6.65 0.08 -29.05
N LEU A 175 -6.90 -0.03 -27.77
CA LEU A 175 -6.47 -1.17 -26.94
C LEU A 175 -7.67 -2.00 -26.49
N ASP A 176 -7.43 -3.27 -26.23
CA ASP A 176 -8.35 -4.10 -25.45
C ASP A 176 -8.27 -3.69 -23.96
N GLU A 177 -9.39 -3.50 -23.30
CA GLU A 177 -9.43 -3.19 -21.88
C GLU A 177 -8.82 -4.29 -20.99
N ARG A 178 -8.68 -5.52 -21.51
CA ARG A 178 -8.03 -6.65 -20.84
C ARG A 178 -6.52 -6.66 -21.02
N ALA A 179 -5.98 -5.79 -21.90
CA ALA A 179 -4.53 -5.65 -22.04
C ALA A 179 -3.87 -5.28 -20.71
N ALA A 180 -2.66 -5.79 -20.49
CA ALA A 180 -1.87 -5.46 -19.33
C ALA A 180 -1.52 -3.97 -19.30
N SER A 181 -1.60 -3.35 -18.14
CA SER A 181 -1.34 -1.91 -17.96
C SER A 181 -0.26 -1.62 -16.93
N SER A 182 -0.25 -2.35 -15.82
CA SER A 182 0.72 -2.16 -14.75
C SER A 182 1.20 -3.49 -14.20
N LEU A 183 2.45 -3.53 -13.75
CA LEU A 183 3.07 -4.67 -13.09
C LEU A 183 3.63 -4.23 -11.75
N CYS A 184 3.18 -4.87 -10.67
CA CYS A 184 3.70 -4.64 -9.32
C CYS A 184 4.16 -5.96 -8.72
N TYR A 185 5.34 -5.98 -8.12
CA TYR A 185 5.81 -7.17 -7.41
C TYR A 185 5.44 -7.11 -5.93
N THR A 186 4.98 -8.25 -5.40
CA THR A 186 4.77 -8.41 -3.96
C THR A 186 6.11 -8.46 -3.25
N SER A 187 6.15 -8.02 -2.00
CA SER A 187 7.40 -8.05 -1.19
C SER A 187 7.84 -9.45 -0.77
N GLY A 188 7.15 -10.50 -1.23
CA GLY A 188 7.42 -11.91 -0.96
C GLY A 188 7.96 -12.20 0.45
N THR A 189 7.15 -12.78 1.31
CA THR A 189 7.63 -13.19 2.65
C THR A 189 8.42 -14.48 2.61
N THR A 190 8.37 -15.20 1.47
CA THR A 190 9.10 -16.45 1.23
C THR A 190 9.44 -16.53 -0.26
N GLY A 191 10.73 -16.60 -0.59
CA GLY A 191 11.20 -16.71 -1.99
C GLY A 191 11.28 -15.38 -2.75
N ASN A 192 11.31 -15.47 -4.08
CA ASN A 192 11.36 -14.32 -4.96
C ASN A 192 10.03 -13.53 -4.94
N PRO A 193 10.07 -12.21 -5.17
CA PRO A 193 8.87 -11.40 -5.36
C PRO A 193 8.00 -11.94 -6.50
N LYS A 194 6.68 -12.00 -6.30
CA LYS A 194 5.71 -12.46 -7.31
C LYS A 194 5.12 -11.27 -8.05
N GLY A 195 5.06 -11.34 -9.37
CA GLY A 195 4.53 -10.27 -10.22
C GLY A 195 3.00 -10.32 -10.29
N VAL A 196 2.35 -9.20 -10.02
CA VAL A 196 0.91 -8.98 -10.22
C VAL A 196 0.72 -8.08 -11.43
N LEU A 197 0.07 -8.61 -12.47
CA LEU A 197 -0.12 -7.94 -13.74
C LEU A 197 -1.57 -7.46 -13.87
N TYR A 198 -1.78 -6.13 -13.73
CA TYR A 198 -3.11 -5.53 -13.81
C TYR A 198 -3.50 -5.23 -15.25
N SER A 199 -4.78 -5.39 -15.58
CA SER A 199 -5.35 -4.91 -16.84
C SER A 199 -5.85 -3.46 -16.70
N HIS A 200 -6.05 -2.77 -17.84
CA HIS A 200 -6.77 -1.49 -17.85
C HIS A 200 -8.16 -1.63 -17.18
N ARG A 201 -8.88 -2.70 -17.52
CA ARG A 201 -10.21 -3.01 -16.97
C ARG A 201 -10.19 -3.14 -15.45
N SER A 202 -9.25 -3.92 -14.88
CA SER A 202 -9.21 -4.13 -13.43
C SER A 202 -8.93 -2.82 -12.68
N ILE A 203 -8.03 -1.99 -13.20
CA ILE A 203 -7.71 -0.67 -12.63
C ILE A 203 -8.94 0.26 -12.67
N LEU A 204 -9.66 0.35 -13.81
CA LEU A 204 -10.84 1.22 -13.90
C LEU A 204 -11.96 0.72 -12.98
N LEU A 205 -12.23 -0.58 -12.93
CA LEU A 205 -13.27 -1.13 -12.07
C LEU A 205 -12.91 -0.98 -10.58
N HIS A 206 -11.66 -1.16 -10.21
CA HIS A 206 -11.17 -0.84 -8.87
C HIS A 206 -11.38 0.65 -8.55
N THR A 207 -11.00 1.53 -9.47
CA THR A 207 -11.18 2.99 -9.32
C THR A 207 -12.66 3.35 -9.13
N PHE A 208 -13.58 2.78 -9.92
CA PHE A 208 -15.01 2.99 -9.73
C PHE A 208 -15.52 2.41 -8.39
N GLY A 209 -14.99 1.26 -7.97
CA GLY A 209 -15.23 0.72 -6.64
C GLY A 209 -14.84 1.69 -5.52
N MET A 210 -13.69 2.34 -5.64
CA MET A 210 -13.24 3.37 -4.68
C MET A 210 -14.19 4.57 -4.59
N LEU A 211 -14.84 4.94 -5.69
CA LEU A 211 -15.79 6.06 -5.69
C LEU A 211 -17.02 5.81 -4.83
N THR A 212 -17.32 4.55 -4.48
CA THR A 212 -18.46 4.22 -3.59
C THR A 212 -18.28 4.70 -2.16
N PHE A 213 -17.05 4.95 -1.73
CA PHE A 213 -16.71 5.49 -0.40
C PHE A 213 -15.87 6.79 -0.45
N ALA A 214 -15.72 7.37 -1.65
CA ALA A 214 -14.83 8.51 -1.87
C ALA A 214 -15.11 9.70 -0.93
N ALA A 215 -16.38 10.04 -0.74
CA ALA A 215 -16.77 11.15 0.13
C ALA A 215 -16.40 10.89 1.61
N ASP A 216 -16.53 9.64 2.05
CA ASP A 216 -16.27 9.23 3.44
C ASP A 216 -14.77 9.30 3.81
N VAL A 217 -13.91 9.26 2.80
CA VAL A 217 -12.44 9.39 2.97
C VAL A 217 -11.92 10.74 2.46
N GLY A 218 -12.80 11.70 2.29
CA GLY A 218 -12.46 13.06 1.86
C GLY A 218 -12.00 13.21 0.42
N LEU A 219 -12.31 12.27 -0.45
CA LEU A 219 -11.99 12.33 -1.89
C LEU A 219 -13.14 12.99 -2.64
N THR A 220 -13.10 14.31 -2.75
CA THR A 220 -14.12 15.16 -3.42
C THR A 220 -13.45 16.16 -4.36
N PRO A 221 -14.19 16.76 -5.32
CA PRO A 221 -13.62 17.74 -6.25
C PRO A 221 -12.98 18.98 -5.57
N SER A 222 -13.40 19.30 -4.35
CA SER A 222 -12.88 20.44 -3.58
C SER A 222 -11.75 20.06 -2.62
N SER A 223 -11.32 18.80 -2.63
CA SER A 223 -10.30 18.31 -1.70
C SER A 223 -8.90 18.50 -2.26
N THR A 224 -7.94 18.61 -1.35
CA THR A 224 -6.52 18.40 -1.62
C THR A 224 -6.14 17.03 -1.04
N VAL A 225 -5.61 16.15 -1.88
CA VAL A 225 -5.32 14.75 -1.54
C VAL A 225 -3.83 14.49 -1.60
N LEU A 226 -3.29 13.87 -0.56
CA LEU A 226 -1.88 13.52 -0.44
C LEU A 226 -1.72 11.98 -0.37
N PRO A 227 -1.27 11.31 -1.43
CA PRO A 227 -0.83 9.92 -1.36
C PRO A 227 0.54 9.85 -0.66
N VAL A 228 0.54 9.52 0.64
CA VAL A 228 1.77 9.16 1.36
C VAL A 228 2.17 7.74 0.99
N VAL A 229 1.19 6.89 0.69
CA VAL A 229 1.41 5.57 0.08
C VAL A 229 2.21 5.70 -1.21
N PRO A 230 3.27 4.87 -1.38
CA PRO A 230 4.16 5.02 -2.52
C PRO A 230 3.52 4.67 -3.86
N LEU A 231 3.80 5.47 -4.89
CA LEU A 231 3.48 5.13 -6.28
C LEU A 231 4.11 3.79 -6.70
N PHE A 232 5.31 3.49 -6.22
CA PHE A 232 6.01 2.25 -6.53
C PHE A 232 5.41 0.99 -5.86
N HIS A 233 4.37 1.12 -5.04
CA HIS A 233 3.76 -0.02 -4.35
C HIS A 233 2.25 -0.04 -4.58
N ALA A 234 1.78 -1.10 -5.27
CA ALA A 234 0.37 -1.34 -5.58
C ALA A 234 -0.36 -0.06 -6.06
N ASN A 235 0.31 0.69 -6.95
CA ASN A 235 -0.20 1.89 -7.60
C ASN A 235 -0.73 2.96 -6.61
N ALA A 236 -0.02 3.18 -5.50
CA ALA A 236 -0.46 4.11 -4.44
C ALA A 236 -1.93 3.94 -4.07
N TRP A 237 -2.37 2.70 -3.95
CA TRP A 237 -3.74 2.29 -3.60
C TRP A 237 -4.83 2.85 -4.54
N GLY A 238 -4.48 3.08 -5.81
CA GLY A 238 -5.40 3.56 -6.84
C GLY A 238 -5.59 5.08 -6.87
N LEU A 239 -4.94 5.85 -5.99
CA LEU A 239 -5.06 7.31 -5.97
C LEU A 239 -4.61 8.01 -7.26
N PRO A 240 -3.59 7.54 -8.01
CA PRO A 240 -3.24 8.14 -9.30
C PRO A 240 -4.38 8.13 -10.32
N PHE A 241 -5.37 7.27 -10.15
CA PHE A 241 -6.52 7.13 -11.04
C PHE A 241 -7.78 7.78 -10.44
N ALA A 242 -8.03 7.58 -9.15
CA ALA A 242 -9.23 8.08 -8.50
C ALA A 242 -9.22 9.62 -8.32
N VAL A 243 -8.06 10.20 -7.96
CA VAL A 243 -7.95 11.65 -7.69
C VAL A 243 -8.18 12.48 -8.95
N PRO A 244 -7.57 12.18 -10.12
CA PRO A 244 -7.87 12.89 -11.37
C PRO A 244 -9.32 12.70 -11.84
N LEU A 245 -9.89 11.50 -11.68
CA LEU A 245 -11.26 11.21 -12.07
C LEU A 245 -12.27 12.03 -11.26
N VAL A 246 -12.02 12.23 -9.97
CA VAL A 246 -12.80 13.13 -9.12
C VAL A 246 -12.50 14.60 -9.44
N GLY A 247 -11.29 14.91 -9.90
CA GLY A 247 -10.81 16.26 -10.20
C GLY A 247 -10.32 17.03 -8.98
N ALA A 248 -9.91 16.32 -7.92
CA ALA A 248 -9.31 16.92 -6.73
C ALA A 248 -7.88 17.39 -6.98
N LYS A 249 -7.38 18.32 -6.15
CA LYS A 249 -5.97 18.71 -6.15
C LYS A 249 -5.13 17.54 -5.61
N LEU A 250 -4.02 17.24 -6.30
CA LEU A 250 -3.11 16.15 -5.96
C LEU A 250 -1.78 16.72 -5.46
N VAL A 251 -1.29 16.23 -4.31
CA VAL A 251 -0.01 16.65 -3.71
C VAL A 251 0.89 15.45 -3.53
N PHE A 252 2.10 15.47 -4.07
CA PHE A 252 3.08 14.41 -3.92
C PHE A 252 4.19 14.83 -2.94
N PRO A 253 4.50 14.00 -1.92
CA PRO A 253 5.46 14.34 -0.87
C PRO A 253 6.94 14.15 -1.27
N GLY A 254 7.22 13.52 -2.42
CA GLY A 254 8.59 13.14 -2.77
C GLY A 254 9.16 12.09 -1.83
N ALA A 255 10.42 12.28 -1.42
CA ALA A 255 11.15 11.36 -0.55
C ALA A 255 10.97 11.64 0.96
N ALA A 256 10.53 12.85 1.34
CA ALA A 256 10.48 13.30 2.73
C ALA A 256 9.16 12.91 3.40
N LEU A 257 9.15 11.76 4.07
CA LEU A 257 7.97 11.18 4.71
C LEU A 257 8.02 11.23 6.25
N ASP A 258 8.98 11.95 6.82
CA ASP A 258 9.04 12.20 8.26
C ASP A 258 7.93 13.16 8.73
N GLY A 259 7.61 13.10 10.03
CA GLY A 259 6.51 13.87 10.62
C GLY A 259 6.58 15.37 10.36
N PRO A 260 7.71 16.06 10.64
CA PRO A 260 7.88 17.50 10.36
C PRO A 260 7.71 17.87 8.89
N SER A 261 8.29 17.11 7.96
CA SER A 261 8.21 17.35 6.52
C SER A 261 6.77 17.21 6.01
N LEU A 262 6.10 16.11 6.39
CA LEU A 262 4.69 15.89 6.04
C LEU A 262 3.79 16.97 6.63
N PHE A 263 3.96 17.31 7.92
CA PHE A 263 3.18 18.35 8.56
C PHE A 263 3.29 19.68 7.81
N SER A 264 4.51 20.10 7.46
CA SER A 264 4.76 21.34 6.73
C SER A 264 4.12 21.32 5.33
N LEU A 265 4.29 20.24 4.58
CA LEU A 265 3.70 20.11 3.24
C LEU A 265 2.17 20.11 3.31
N MET A 266 1.58 19.37 4.26
CA MET A 266 0.13 19.29 4.45
C MET A 266 -0.47 20.65 4.84
N ASP A 267 0.23 21.39 5.68
CA ASP A 267 -0.19 22.72 6.13
C ASP A 267 -0.13 23.74 4.97
N ASN A 268 0.99 23.79 4.25
CA ASN A 268 1.21 24.72 3.14
C ASN A 268 0.26 24.47 1.96
N GLU A 269 0.00 23.21 1.64
CA GLU A 269 -0.85 22.82 0.50
C GLU A 269 -2.31 22.63 0.88
N ARG A 270 -2.68 22.83 2.16
CA ARG A 270 -4.02 22.68 2.71
C ARG A 270 -4.59 21.28 2.41
N VAL A 271 -3.80 20.25 2.71
CA VAL A 271 -4.20 18.87 2.50
C VAL A 271 -5.40 18.53 3.38
N LYS A 272 -6.46 18.03 2.76
CA LYS A 272 -7.69 17.63 3.43
C LYS A 272 -7.73 16.14 3.72
N ALA A 273 -7.24 15.32 2.78
CA ALA A 273 -7.23 13.87 2.89
C ALA A 273 -5.83 13.30 2.59
N ALA A 274 -5.40 12.32 3.39
CA ALA A 274 -4.12 11.66 3.16
C ALA A 274 -4.21 10.15 3.43
N TRP A 275 -3.51 9.35 2.59
CA TRP A 275 -3.53 7.90 2.66
C TRP A 275 -2.12 7.37 2.91
N GLY A 276 -1.96 6.52 3.93
CA GLY A 276 -0.66 6.02 4.34
C GLY A 276 -0.73 4.81 5.26
N VAL A 277 0.42 4.42 5.79
CA VAL A 277 0.57 3.30 6.71
C VAL A 277 0.75 3.80 8.15
N PRO A 278 0.38 2.99 9.18
CA PRO A 278 0.43 3.42 10.58
C PRO A 278 1.79 3.97 11.04
N THR A 279 2.90 3.39 10.60
CA THR A 279 4.26 3.84 10.97
C THR A 279 4.55 5.29 10.57
N ILE A 280 4.07 5.72 9.41
CA ILE A 280 4.18 7.12 8.96
C ILE A 280 3.27 8.02 9.80
N TRP A 281 2.07 7.56 10.10
CA TRP A 281 1.11 8.31 10.90
C TRP A 281 1.56 8.54 12.34
N LEU A 282 2.30 7.60 12.94
CA LEU A 282 2.94 7.80 14.25
C LEU A 282 3.90 9.00 14.24
N GLY A 283 4.72 9.12 13.20
CA GLY A 283 5.62 10.27 13.02
C GLY A 283 4.87 11.59 12.87
N LEU A 284 3.80 11.63 12.06
CA LEU A 284 2.97 12.81 11.90
C LEU A 284 2.23 13.16 13.21
N LEU A 285 1.69 12.17 13.92
CA LEU A 285 1.00 12.36 15.20
C LEU A 285 1.94 12.93 16.27
N ALA A 286 3.18 12.46 16.34
CA ALA A 286 4.20 13.02 17.22
C ALA A 286 4.46 14.51 16.92
N GLU A 287 4.54 14.90 15.65
CA GLU A 287 4.69 16.31 15.27
C GLU A 287 3.41 17.12 15.59
N MET A 288 2.21 16.57 15.37
CA MET A 288 0.94 17.21 15.74
C MET A 288 0.85 17.48 17.25
N ARG A 289 1.29 16.53 18.08
CA ARG A 289 1.39 16.70 19.55
C ARG A 289 2.34 17.85 19.91
N LYS A 290 3.52 17.89 19.30
CA LYS A 290 4.53 18.94 19.51
C LYS A 290 4.01 20.31 19.10
N GLN A 291 3.31 20.40 17.95
CA GLN A 291 2.69 21.63 17.43
C GLN A 291 1.39 22.00 18.19
N LYS A 292 0.83 21.08 18.97
CA LYS A 292 -0.49 21.18 19.64
C LYS A 292 -1.64 21.53 18.69
N ARG A 293 -1.51 21.09 17.45
CA ARG A 293 -2.51 21.24 16.39
C ARG A 293 -2.30 20.24 15.26
N LYS A 294 -3.30 20.06 14.43
CA LYS A 294 -3.18 19.37 13.13
C LYS A 294 -2.81 20.35 12.01
N PRO A 295 -2.38 19.89 10.83
CA PRO A 295 -2.38 20.70 9.62
C PRO A 295 -3.78 21.30 9.35
N GLN A 296 -3.84 22.55 8.86
CA GLN A 296 -5.05 23.39 8.90
C GLN A 296 -6.34 22.73 8.39
N GLU A 297 -6.27 22.05 7.25
CA GLU A 297 -7.45 21.44 6.61
C GLU A 297 -7.53 19.92 6.79
N PHE A 298 -6.53 19.30 7.44
CA PHE A 298 -6.45 17.84 7.54
C PHE A 298 -7.63 17.28 8.32
N SER A 299 -8.48 16.52 7.64
CA SER A 299 -9.75 16.05 8.17
C SER A 299 -10.01 14.56 7.97
N PHE A 300 -9.36 13.95 6.99
CA PHE A 300 -9.56 12.54 6.64
C PHE A 300 -8.23 11.80 6.48
N MET A 301 -8.11 10.68 7.18
CA MET A 301 -6.97 9.78 7.10
C MET A 301 -7.46 8.39 6.71
N LEU A 302 -6.92 7.84 5.61
CA LEU A 302 -7.04 6.40 5.37
C LEU A 302 -5.73 5.72 5.73
N SER A 303 -5.80 4.72 6.58
CA SER A 303 -4.67 3.94 7.05
C SER A 303 -4.89 2.46 6.77
N GLY A 304 -3.85 1.78 6.33
CA GLY A 304 -3.90 0.35 6.02
C GLY A 304 -2.53 -0.26 5.87
N GLY A 305 -2.49 -1.51 5.37
CA GLY A 305 -1.24 -2.22 5.20
C GLY A 305 -0.74 -2.92 6.47
N SER A 306 -1.09 -2.45 7.65
CA SER A 306 -1.00 -3.13 8.95
C SER A 306 -2.15 -2.66 9.84
N ALA A 307 -2.34 -3.31 10.98
CA ALA A 307 -3.39 -2.94 11.94
C ALA A 307 -3.18 -1.49 12.43
N VAL A 308 -4.26 -0.75 12.59
CA VAL A 308 -4.26 0.61 13.13
C VAL A 308 -4.59 0.53 14.62
N PRO A 309 -3.69 0.95 15.51
CA PRO A 309 -3.94 0.89 16.96
C PRO A 309 -5.18 1.71 17.36
N ARG A 310 -6.01 1.13 18.23
CA ARG A 310 -7.21 1.78 18.76
C ARG A 310 -6.89 3.14 19.39
N SER A 311 -5.77 3.23 20.11
CA SER A 311 -5.30 4.48 20.74
C SER A 311 -5.02 5.58 19.71
N MET A 312 -4.43 5.24 18.57
CA MET A 312 -4.17 6.17 17.47
C MET A 312 -5.47 6.72 16.90
N ILE A 313 -6.48 5.86 16.65
CA ILE A 313 -7.79 6.27 16.14
C ILE A 313 -8.45 7.24 17.14
N GLN A 314 -8.48 6.86 18.42
CA GLN A 314 -9.08 7.69 19.47
C GLN A 314 -8.43 9.08 19.56
N GLU A 315 -7.12 9.16 19.54
CA GLU A 315 -6.40 10.43 19.66
C GLU A 315 -6.62 11.32 18.42
N LEU A 316 -6.48 10.76 17.22
CA LEU A 316 -6.70 11.51 15.99
C LEU A 316 -8.11 12.07 15.87
N GLU A 317 -9.12 11.28 16.24
CA GLU A 317 -10.52 11.73 16.16
C GLU A 317 -10.89 12.68 17.28
N LYS A 318 -10.53 12.34 18.52
CA LYS A 318 -10.97 13.08 19.71
C LYS A 318 -10.19 14.37 19.93
N GLU A 319 -8.84 14.31 19.83
CA GLU A 319 -7.99 15.45 20.14
C GLU A 319 -7.76 16.35 18.91
N PHE A 320 -7.69 15.75 17.71
CA PHE A 320 -7.35 16.49 16.50
C PHE A 320 -8.52 16.64 15.52
N GLY A 321 -9.63 15.92 15.70
CA GLY A 321 -10.77 15.98 14.79
C GLY A 321 -10.43 15.53 13.37
N VAL A 322 -9.62 14.47 13.24
CA VAL A 322 -9.28 13.79 11.99
C VAL A 322 -10.03 12.48 11.93
N ASP A 323 -10.92 12.33 10.96
CA ASP A 323 -11.65 11.08 10.72
C ASP A 323 -10.70 10.00 10.21
N VAL A 324 -10.62 8.88 10.90
CA VAL A 324 -9.74 7.76 10.56
C VAL A 324 -10.54 6.63 9.92
N THR A 325 -10.15 6.24 8.72
CA THR A 325 -10.66 5.04 8.05
C THR A 325 -9.56 4.00 7.99
N HIS A 326 -9.83 2.81 8.50
CA HIS A 326 -8.95 1.66 8.36
C HIS A 326 -9.31 0.90 7.08
N GLY A 327 -8.32 0.49 6.30
CA GLY A 327 -8.50 -0.28 5.07
C GLY A 327 -7.68 -1.56 5.04
N TRP A 328 -8.22 -2.57 4.37
CA TRP A 328 -7.48 -3.77 4.02
C TRP A 328 -7.36 -3.92 2.51
N GLY A 329 -6.27 -4.53 2.12
CA GLY A 329 -6.02 -4.89 0.74
C GLY A 329 -4.65 -5.52 0.56
N MET A 330 -4.42 -6.01 -0.63
CA MET A 330 -3.18 -6.64 -1.03
C MET A 330 -2.90 -6.33 -2.51
N THR A 331 -1.67 -6.50 -2.94
CA THR A 331 -1.28 -6.25 -4.33
C THR A 331 -2.21 -6.99 -5.30
N GLU A 332 -2.60 -8.19 -4.95
CA GLU A 332 -3.49 -9.07 -5.70
C GLU A 332 -4.95 -8.58 -5.79
N CYS A 333 -5.31 -7.49 -5.07
CA CYS A 333 -6.68 -6.91 -5.03
C CYS A 333 -6.77 -5.53 -5.71
N SER A 334 -5.75 -5.05 -6.39
CA SER A 334 -5.63 -3.78 -7.17
C SER A 334 -5.63 -2.44 -6.40
N PRO A 335 -5.27 -2.25 -5.14
CA PRO A 335 -5.10 -3.20 -4.06
C PRO A 335 -6.18 -3.19 -2.98
N VAL A 336 -7.06 -2.13 -2.90
CA VAL A 336 -8.01 -1.96 -1.79
C VAL A 336 -9.15 -2.97 -1.91
N GLY A 337 -9.37 -3.75 -0.84
CA GLY A 337 -10.44 -4.74 -0.78
C GLY A 337 -11.59 -4.35 0.14
N SER A 338 -11.30 -3.64 1.24
CA SER A 338 -12.32 -3.18 2.21
C SER A 338 -11.92 -1.89 2.91
N THR A 339 -12.91 -1.21 3.51
CA THR A 339 -12.72 0.01 4.32
C THR A 339 -13.69 0.05 5.50
N SER A 340 -13.25 0.62 6.63
CA SER A 340 -14.06 0.78 7.84
C SER A 340 -14.95 2.03 7.83
N THR A 341 -15.36 2.48 6.63
CA THR A 341 -16.32 3.59 6.52
C THR A 341 -17.63 3.27 7.24
N LEU A 342 -18.14 4.24 7.99
CA LEU A 342 -19.34 4.09 8.80
C LEU A 342 -20.55 4.70 8.09
N GLY A 343 -21.60 3.92 7.92
CA GLY A 343 -22.88 4.37 7.35
C GLY A 343 -23.83 4.95 8.40
N SER A 344 -25.01 5.39 7.94
CA SER A 344 -26.05 5.98 8.80
C SER A 344 -26.56 5.03 9.89
N GLU A 345 -26.42 3.73 9.71
CA GLU A 345 -26.77 2.70 10.71
C GLU A 345 -25.94 2.79 11.98
N THR A 346 -24.74 3.38 11.88
CA THR A 346 -23.84 3.58 13.03
C THR A 346 -24.09 4.89 13.80
N ASN A 347 -25.03 5.74 13.34
CA ASN A 347 -25.28 7.05 13.97
C ASN A 347 -25.71 6.97 15.45
N LYS A 348 -26.30 5.84 15.86
CA LYS A 348 -26.74 5.61 17.25
C LYS A 348 -25.64 5.11 18.16
N LEU A 349 -24.51 4.70 17.61
CA LEU A 349 -23.38 4.20 18.37
C LEU A 349 -22.66 5.33 19.10
N SER A 350 -22.17 5.04 20.29
CA SER A 350 -21.27 5.91 21.04
C SER A 350 -19.94 6.12 20.30
N PHE A 351 -19.16 7.08 20.74
CA PHE A 351 -17.82 7.30 20.18
C PHE A 351 -16.94 6.06 20.30
N ASP A 352 -16.92 5.41 21.47
CA ASP A 352 -16.09 4.24 21.72
C ASP A 352 -16.50 3.02 20.87
N GLU A 353 -17.80 2.82 20.62
CA GLU A 353 -18.30 1.77 19.73
C GLU A 353 -17.92 2.05 18.25
N LYS A 354 -17.93 3.32 17.83
CA LYS A 354 -17.47 3.71 16.49
C LYS A 354 -15.98 3.47 16.32
N VAL A 355 -15.19 3.85 17.33
CA VAL A 355 -13.73 3.58 17.33
C VAL A 355 -13.47 2.08 17.26
N GLU A 356 -14.23 1.27 18.00
CA GLU A 356 -14.09 -0.20 17.93
C GLU A 356 -14.33 -0.71 16.49
N LEU A 357 -15.41 -0.30 15.84
CA LEU A 357 -15.67 -0.67 14.44
C LEU A 357 -14.57 -0.20 13.47
N LYS A 358 -13.91 0.92 13.76
CA LYS A 358 -12.81 1.45 12.95
C LYS A 358 -11.49 0.70 13.16
N THR A 359 -11.35 -0.11 14.21
CA THR A 359 -10.21 -1.04 14.33
C THR A 359 -10.34 -2.21 13.36
N TYR A 360 -11.56 -2.54 12.90
CA TYR A 360 -11.79 -3.56 11.88
C TYR A 360 -11.39 -3.01 10.50
N GLN A 361 -11.04 -3.89 9.57
CA GLN A 361 -10.70 -3.50 8.21
C GLN A 361 -11.94 -3.21 7.34
N GLY A 362 -13.10 -3.30 7.97
CA GLY A 362 -14.36 -2.80 7.47
C GLY A 362 -15.07 -3.66 6.46
N ARG A 363 -15.90 -3.04 5.62
CA ARG A 363 -16.75 -3.72 4.64
C ARG A 363 -16.06 -3.83 3.29
N ARG A 364 -16.30 -4.92 2.60
CA ARG A 364 -15.79 -5.15 1.25
C ARG A 364 -16.25 -4.07 0.25
N MET A 365 -15.39 -3.76 -0.70
CA MET A 365 -15.79 -2.94 -1.85
C MET A 365 -16.73 -3.70 -2.79
N TYR A 366 -17.49 -2.96 -3.61
CA TYR A 366 -18.40 -3.54 -4.62
C TYR A 366 -17.70 -4.52 -5.57
N THR A 367 -16.42 -4.27 -5.89
CA THR A 367 -15.64 -5.08 -6.84
C THR A 367 -15.00 -6.32 -6.25
N VAL A 368 -15.19 -6.57 -4.95
CA VAL A 368 -14.58 -7.68 -4.20
C VAL A 368 -15.65 -8.45 -3.44
N ASP A 369 -15.73 -9.76 -3.66
CA ASP A 369 -16.48 -10.69 -2.82
C ASP A 369 -15.53 -11.33 -1.79
N MET A 370 -16.03 -11.62 -0.60
CA MET A 370 -15.27 -12.19 0.51
C MET A 370 -16.01 -13.38 1.12
N ARG A 371 -15.27 -14.42 1.49
CA ARG A 371 -15.74 -15.54 2.30
C ARG A 371 -14.68 -15.97 3.30
N ILE A 372 -15.10 -16.61 4.37
CA ILE A 372 -14.19 -17.24 5.35
C ILE A 372 -14.40 -18.75 5.31
N VAL A 373 -13.29 -19.49 5.35
CA VAL A 373 -13.27 -20.94 5.15
C VAL A 373 -12.51 -21.60 6.30
N GLY A 374 -13.09 -22.64 6.88
CA GLY A 374 -12.48 -23.42 7.95
C GLY A 374 -11.38 -24.37 7.48
N GLU A 375 -10.73 -25.05 8.41
CA GLU A 375 -9.60 -25.96 8.13
C GLU A 375 -10.00 -27.13 7.22
N ASP A 376 -11.24 -27.61 7.31
CA ASP A 376 -11.77 -28.71 6.49
C ASP A 376 -12.37 -28.24 5.15
N GLY A 377 -12.25 -26.95 4.84
CA GLY A 377 -12.75 -26.35 3.59
C GLY A 377 -14.23 -25.95 3.64
N GLU A 378 -14.89 -26.03 4.78
CA GLU A 378 -16.28 -25.62 4.97
C GLU A 378 -16.44 -24.09 4.98
N LEU A 379 -17.54 -23.59 4.42
CA LEU A 379 -17.89 -22.17 4.50
C LEU A 379 -18.36 -21.82 5.90
N LEU A 380 -17.72 -20.83 6.51
CA LEU A 380 -18.06 -20.37 7.86
C LEU A 380 -19.10 -19.23 7.81
N PRO A 381 -19.98 -19.13 8.84
CA PRO A 381 -20.97 -18.05 8.91
C PRO A 381 -20.33 -16.69 9.21
N HIS A 382 -20.93 -15.63 8.69
CA HIS A 382 -20.59 -14.24 9.02
C HIS A 382 -21.34 -13.82 10.30
N ASP A 383 -20.97 -14.38 11.45
CA ASP A 383 -21.61 -14.15 12.75
C ASP A 383 -20.76 -13.32 13.72
N GLY A 384 -19.59 -12.85 13.25
CA GLY A 384 -18.63 -12.08 14.04
C GLY A 384 -17.81 -12.94 15.04
N ARG A 385 -18.02 -14.25 15.07
CA ARG A 385 -17.37 -15.20 15.99
C ARG A 385 -16.52 -16.24 15.26
N ALA A 386 -17.12 -16.90 14.27
CA ALA A 386 -16.41 -17.84 13.41
C ALA A 386 -15.28 -17.12 12.67
N PHE A 387 -14.10 -17.69 12.64
CA PHE A 387 -12.95 -17.18 11.91
C PHE A 387 -12.30 -18.27 11.08
N GLY A 388 -11.75 -17.93 9.94
CA GLY A 388 -11.14 -18.87 9.02
C GLY A 388 -10.32 -18.15 7.97
N GLU A 389 -9.74 -18.89 7.02
CA GLU A 389 -9.00 -18.33 5.91
C GLU A 389 -9.88 -17.38 5.10
N LEU A 390 -9.43 -16.14 4.96
CA LEU A 390 -10.08 -15.16 4.10
C LEU A 390 -9.78 -15.48 2.64
N GLN A 391 -10.85 -15.70 1.86
CA GLN A 391 -10.76 -15.89 0.42
C GLN A 391 -11.54 -14.79 -0.29
N VAL A 392 -10.99 -14.30 -1.41
CA VAL A 392 -11.58 -13.19 -2.17
C VAL A 392 -11.75 -13.54 -3.64
N LYS A 393 -12.76 -12.92 -4.27
CA LYS A 393 -13.06 -13.04 -5.70
C LYS A 393 -13.64 -11.74 -6.22
N GLY A 394 -13.36 -11.37 -7.45
CA GLY A 394 -13.98 -10.17 -8.02
C GLY A 394 -13.26 -9.58 -9.20
N HIS A 395 -13.79 -8.45 -9.69
CA HIS A 395 -13.31 -7.80 -10.91
C HIS A 395 -11.90 -7.18 -10.80
N ALA A 396 -11.46 -6.92 -9.58
CA ALA A 396 -10.16 -6.32 -9.28
C ALA A 396 -9.18 -7.33 -8.64
N ILE A 397 -9.55 -8.61 -8.62
CA ILE A 397 -8.74 -9.70 -8.05
C ILE A 397 -8.00 -10.41 -9.18
N ILE A 398 -6.75 -10.80 -8.93
CA ILE A 398 -5.97 -11.58 -9.91
C ILE A 398 -6.53 -12.98 -10.08
N ASP A 399 -6.26 -13.57 -11.23
CA ASP A 399 -6.48 -14.99 -11.53
C ASP A 399 -5.16 -15.80 -11.56
N GLY A 400 -4.03 -15.13 -11.37
CA GLY A 400 -2.70 -15.74 -11.32
C GLY A 400 -1.58 -14.70 -11.25
N TYR A 401 -0.35 -15.17 -11.03
CA TYR A 401 0.86 -14.36 -11.00
C TYR A 401 1.57 -14.37 -12.36
N HIS A 402 2.23 -13.27 -12.69
CA HIS A 402 2.97 -13.09 -13.93
C HIS A 402 4.11 -14.11 -14.06
N GLU A 403 4.09 -14.91 -15.13
CA GLU A 403 5.09 -15.96 -15.45
C GLU A 403 5.42 -16.92 -14.27
N ASP A 404 4.44 -17.20 -13.37
CA ASP A 404 4.59 -18.09 -12.21
C ASP A 404 3.32 -18.97 -12.04
N GLU A 405 3.25 -20.04 -12.83
CA GLU A 405 2.09 -20.96 -12.84
C GLU A 405 1.96 -21.74 -11.54
N GLU A 406 3.08 -22.15 -10.93
CA GLU A 406 3.07 -22.91 -9.68
C GLU A 406 2.47 -22.07 -8.55
N ALA A 407 2.93 -20.83 -8.40
CA ALA A 407 2.36 -19.91 -7.42
C ALA A 407 0.90 -19.55 -7.73
N SER A 408 0.53 -19.45 -9.00
CA SER A 408 -0.84 -19.17 -9.44
C SER A 408 -1.79 -20.28 -9.01
N VAL A 409 -1.47 -21.53 -9.32
CA VAL A 409 -2.26 -22.70 -8.91
C VAL A 409 -2.35 -22.81 -7.39
N ALA A 410 -1.24 -22.59 -6.68
CA ALA A 410 -1.22 -22.67 -5.21
C ALA A 410 -2.10 -21.60 -4.54
N ALA A 411 -2.19 -20.41 -5.16
CA ALA A 411 -2.96 -19.29 -4.62
C ALA A 411 -4.47 -19.39 -4.87
N MET A 412 -4.91 -20.14 -5.86
CA MET A 412 -6.32 -20.23 -6.24
C MET A 412 -6.99 -21.49 -5.69
N THR A 413 -8.29 -21.39 -5.40
CA THR A 413 -9.15 -22.55 -5.15
C THR A 413 -9.71 -23.10 -6.46
N GLU A 414 -10.21 -24.35 -6.46
CA GLU A 414 -10.83 -24.97 -7.64
C GLU A 414 -12.04 -24.19 -8.17
N ASP A 415 -12.79 -23.51 -7.28
CA ASP A 415 -13.97 -22.68 -7.65
C ASP A 415 -13.60 -21.22 -7.92
N GLY A 416 -12.29 -20.91 -8.06
CA GLY A 416 -11.76 -19.64 -8.55
C GLY A 416 -11.79 -18.50 -7.53
N TRP A 417 -11.51 -18.80 -6.26
CA TRP A 417 -11.25 -17.81 -5.20
C TRP A 417 -9.75 -17.71 -4.93
N LEU A 418 -9.29 -16.49 -4.70
CA LEU A 418 -7.91 -16.25 -4.26
C LEU A 418 -7.81 -16.47 -2.75
N LYS A 419 -6.88 -17.31 -2.32
CA LYS A 419 -6.49 -17.50 -0.92
C LYS A 419 -5.58 -16.34 -0.52
N THR A 420 -6.00 -15.53 0.44
CA THR A 420 -5.25 -14.33 0.84
C THR A 420 -4.08 -14.64 1.77
N GLY A 421 -4.14 -15.78 2.46
CA GLY A 421 -3.25 -16.13 3.57
C GLY A 421 -3.50 -15.30 4.83
N ASP A 422 -4.59 -14.53 4.86
CA ASP A 422 -5.10 -13.86 6.06
C ASP A 422 -6.20 -14.72 6.69
N VAL A 423 -6.29 -14.69 8.01
CA VAL A 423 -7.39 -15.27 8.81
C VAL A 423 -8.28 -14.14 9.28
N ALA A 424 -9.58 -14.26 9.04
CA ALA A 424 -10.53 -13.21 9.35
C ALA A 424 -11.82 -13.74 9.98
N ARG A 425 -12.56 -12.87 10.64
CA ARG A 425 -13.97 -13.01 10.98
C ARG A 425 -14.77 -11.91 10.31
N ILE A 426 -16.04 -12.18 10.00
CA ILE A 426 -16.93 -11.20 9.37
C ILE A 426 -18.20 -11.11 10.20
N THR A 427 -18.64 -9.89 10.55
CA THR A 427 -19.89 -9.69 11.29
C THR A 427 -21.11 -9.80 10.38
N PRO A 428 -22.34 -9.98 10.94
CA PRO A 428 -23.57 -9.98 10.16
C PRO A 428 -23.77 -8.69 9.33
N GLU A 429 -23.23 -7.57 9.79
CA GLU A 429 -23.27 -6.27 9.09
C GLU A 429 -22.20 -6.16 8.01
N GLY A 430 -21.35 -7.18 7.83
CA GLY A 430 -20.31 -7.26 6.81
C GLY A 430 -18.96 -6.62 7.20
N PHE A 431 -18.76 -6.24 8.46
CA PHE A 431 -17.43 -5.78 8.91
C PHE A 431 -16.46 -6.95 9.05
N MET A 432 -15.41 -6.92 8.27
CA MET A 432 -14.32 -7.87 8.34
C MET A 432 -13.29 -7.40 9.35
N MET A 433 -12.83 -8.31 10.19
CA MET A 433 -11.73 -8.12 11.13
C MET A 433 -10.67 -9.19 10.87
N LEU A 434 -9.46 -8.75 10.57
CA LEU A 434 -8.32 -9.66 10.50
C LEU A 434 -7.97 -10.15 11.92
N VAL A 435 -7.89 -11.45 12.05
CA VAL A 435 -7.43 -12.11 13.28
C VAL A 435 -5.92 -12.23 13.26
N ASP A 436 -5.38 -12.74 12.14
CA ASP A 436 -3.93 -12.85 11.92
C ASP A 436 -3.61 -13.25 10.47
N ARG A 437 -2.33 -13.43 10.17
CA ARG A 437 -1.85 -14.21 9.04
C ARG A 437 -1.85 -15.69 9.38
N THR A 438 -2.21 -16.56 8.46
CA THR A 438 -2.20 -18.03 8.66
C THR A 438 -0.88 -18.54 9.25
N LYS A 439 0.25 -17.92 8.84
CA LYS A 439 1.60 -18.28 9.29
C LYS A 439 2.07 -17.55 10.57
N ASP A 440 1.36 -16.53 11.02
CA ASP A 440 1.70 -15.72 12.21
C ASP A 440 0.78 -16.04 13.39
N LEU A 441 -0.34 -16.73 13.13
CA LEU A 441 -1.27 -17.21 14.13
C LEU A 441 -0.57 -18.22 15.06
N ILE A 442 -0.65 -18.03 16.37
CA ILE A 442 0.05 -18.81 17.37
C ILE A 442 -0.84 -19.96 17.83
N LYS A 443 -0.41 -21.22 17.62
CA LYS A 443 -1.18 -22.41 17.99
C LYS A 443 -0.73 -22.96 19.33
N SER A 444 -1.38 -22.52 20.41
CA SER A 444 -1.03 -22.84 21.79
C SER A 444 -1.97 -23.88 22.36
N GLY A 445 -1.49 -25.10 22.62
CA GLY A 445 -2.28 -26.17 23.23
C GLY A 445 -3.54 -26.58 22.46
N GLY A 446 -3.57 -26.32 21.14
CA GLY A 446 -4.74 -26.58 20.28
C GLY A 446 -5.69 -25.38 20.14
N GLU A 447 -5.48 -24.31 20.87
CA GLU A 447 -6.22 -23.04 20.75
C GLU A 447 -5.40 -22.00 20.00
N TRP A 448 -6.08 -21.05 19.38
CA TRP A 448 -5.44 -20.01 18.58
C TRP A 448 -5.28 -18.71 19.38
N ILE A 449 -4.09 -18.09 19.29
CA ILE A 449 -3.81 -16.77 19.83
C ILE A 449 -3.50 -15.83 18.67
N SER A 450 -4.23 -14.71 18.60
CA SER A 450 -3.97 -13.64 17.63
C SER A 450 -2.75 -12.83 18.06
N SER A 451 -1.70 -12.86 17.24
CA SER A 451 -0.53 -12.01 17.45
C SER A 451 -0.87 -10.55 17.25
N ILE A 452 -1.80 -10.22 16.34
CA ILE A 452 -2.25 -8.84 16.06
C ILE A 452 -3.00 -8.24 17.26
N ASP A 453 -3.90 -8.99 17.89
CA ASP A 453 -4.65 -8.50 19.05
C ASP A 453 -3.72 -8.23 20.23
N LEU A 454 -2.71 -9.09 20.44
CA LEU A 454 -1.69 -8.87 21.45
C LEU A 454 -0.82 -7.65 21.15
N GLU A 455 -0.38 -7.47 19.90
CA GLU A 455 0.37 -6.30 19.45
C GLU A 455 -0.42 -5.01 19.67
N ASN A 456 -1.69 -4.99 19.26
CA ASN A 456 -2.56 -3.82 19.43
C ASN A 456 -2.76 -3.46 20.91
N ALA A 457 -2.92 -4.48 21.77
CA ALA A 457 -3.05 -4.27 23.20
C ALA A 457 -1.76 -3.73 23.81
N ALA A 458 -0.60 -4.35 23.48
CA ALA A 458 0.71 -3.95 23.99
C ALA A 458 1.13 -2.57 23.47
N GLN A 459 0.85 -2.24 22.21
CA GLN A 459 1.15 -0.93 21.61
C GLN A 459 0.40 0.23 22.30
N GLY A 460 -0.68 -0.06 23.01
CA GLY A 460 -1.37 0.93 23.83
C GLY A 460 -0.63 1.31 25.12
N HIS A 461 0.44 0.62 25.49
CA HIS A 461 1.23 0.94 26.69
C HIS A 461 2.01 2.26 26.48
N PRO A 462 1.95 3.23 27.45
CA PRO A 462 2.54 4.56 27.26
C PRO A 462 4.02 4.58 26.91
N SER A 463 4.77 3.58 27.36
CA SER A 463 6.22 3.49 27.17
C SER A 463 6.65 2.54 26.04
N ILE A 464 5.73 1.91 25.31
CA ILE A 464 6.05 1.09 24.14
C ILE A 464 5.94 1.96 22.89
N VAL A 465 7.05 2.09 22.17
CA VAL A 465 7.14 2.80 20.90
C VAL A 465 6.64 1.93 19.76
N GLU A 466 7.09 0.67 19.74
CA GLU A 466 6.74 -0.32 18.71
C GLU A 466 6.88 -1.72 19.28
N CYS A 467 6.02 -2.64 18.85
CA CYS A 467 6.12 -4.04 19.26
C CYS A 467 5.66 -5.01 18.18
N ALA A 468 6.09 -6.26 18.32
CA ALA A 468 5.65 -7.40 17.53
C ALA A 468 5.49 -8.62 18.43
N VAL A 469 4.56 -9.51 18.09
CA VAL A 469 4.39 -10.79 18.75
C VAL A 469 4.63 -11.90 17.73
N ILE A 470 5.50 -12.84 18.10
CA ILE A 470 5.77 -14.05 17.32
C ILE A 470 5.51 -15.30 18.15
N SER A 471 5.31 -16.42 17.45
CA SER A 471 5.34 -17.73 18.12
C SER A 471 6.76 -18.11 18.49
N ALA A 472 6.95 -18.64 19.70
CA ALA A 472 8.17 -19.33 20.10
C ALA A 472 7.81 -20.73 20.63
N PHE A 473 8.73 -21.69 20.46
CA PHE A 473 8.47 -23.09 20.85
C PHE A 473 8.35 -23.22 22.37
N HIS A 474 7.29 -23.93 22.80
CA HIS A 474 7.07 -24.28 24.21
C HIS A 474 6.85 -25.79 24.39
N PRO A 475 7.59 -26.47 25.29
CA PRO A 475 7.54 -27.95 25.43
C PRO A 475 6.14 -28.50 25.69
N GLN A 476 5.32 -27.80 26.48
CA GLN A 476 3.99 -28.25 26.89
C GLN A 476 2.89 -27.85 25.90
N TRP A 477 2.97 -26.62 25.33
CA TRP A 477 1.88 -26.02 24.57
C TRP A 477 2.13 -26.02 23.06
N GLY A 478 3.30 -26.46 22.58
CA GLY A 478 3.74 -26.38 21.20
C GLY A 478 4.27 -25.00 20.87
N GLU A 479 3.39 -23.98 20.89
CA GLU A 479 3.76 -22.58 20.68
C GLU A 479 3.23 -21.69 21.80
N ARG A 480 4.00 -20.64 22.13
CA ARG A 480 3.56 -19.56 23.03
C ARG A 480 3.98 -18.19 22.49
N PRO A 481 3.22 -17.13 22.85
CA PRO A 481 3.55 -15.79 22.42
C PRO A 481 4.85 -15.28 23.04
N LEU A 482 5.74 -14.76 22.20
CA LEU A 482 6.91 -13.96 22.59
C LEU A 482 6.68 -12.53 22.13
N LEU A 483 6.62 -11.59 23.08
CA LEU A 483 6.52 -10.16 22.77
C LEU A 483 7.93 -9.59 22.56
N ILE A 484 8.13 -8.88 21.46
CA ILE A 484 9.37 -8.15 21.17
C ILE A 484 9.01 -6.67 21.07
N ALA A 485 9.63 -5.83 21.90
CA ALA A 485 9.22 -4.44 22.05
C ALA A 485 10.40 -3.46 22.04
N VAL A 486 10.13 -2.27 21.49
CA VAL A 486 10.97 -1.08 21.59
C VAL A 486 10.32 -0.14 22.60
N THR A 487 11.07 0.29 23.61
CA THR A 487 10.59 1.23 24.63
C THR A 487 11.11 2.65 24.39
N GLU A 488 10.46 3.63 25.01
CA GLU A 488 10.98 4.99 25.05
C GLU A 488 12.38 5.04 25.72
N ASN A 489 13.23 5.96 25.27
CA ASN A 489 14.58 6.12 25.79
C ASN A 489 14.60 6.33 27.32
N GLY A 490 15.32 5.46 28.03
CA GLY A 490 15.50 5.54 29.48
C GLY A 490 14.41 4.86 30.31
N VAL A 491 13.42 4.22 29.65
CA VAL A 491 12.40 3.41 30.31
C VAL A 491 12.82 1.94 30.33
N THR A 492 12.78 1.33 31.50
CA THR A 492 12.98 -0.11 31.69
C THR A 492 11.65 -0.71 32.11
N LEU A 493 11.16 -1.67 31.33
CA LEU A 493 9.99 -2.49 31.63
C LEU A 493 10.43 -3.94 31.84
N ASN A 494 9.61 -4.72 32.52
CA ASN A 494 9.78 -6.17 32.66
C ASN A 494 8.49 -6.91 32.27
N LEU A 495 8.50 -8.24 32.37
CA LEU A 495 7.36 -9.07 31.99
C LEU A 495 6.13 -8.81 32.88
N GLU A 496 6.33 -8.58 34.18
CA GLU A 496 5.25 -8.30 35.13
C GLU A 496 4.55 -6.98 34.78
N ASP A 497 5.29 -5.93 34.40
CA ASP A 497 4.73 -4.63 33.97
C ASP A 497 3.82 -4.83 32.73
N ILE A 498 4.26 -5.65 31.78
CA ILE A 498 3.50 -5.98 30.57
C ILE A 498 2.26 -6.82 30.93
N HIS A 499 2.37 -7.82 31.79
CA HIS A 499 1.24 -8.62 32.24
C HIS A 499 0.19 -7.80 33.00
N GLU A 500 0.62 -6.91 33.91
CA GLU A 500 -0.29 -6.01 34.63
C GLU A 500 -1.07 -5.12 33.65
N TYR A 501 -0.37 -4.57 32.65
CA TYR A 501 -1.01 -3.74 31.64
C TYR A 501 -1.98 -4.51 30.74
N LEU A 502 -1.66 -5.75 30.36
CA LEU A 502 -2.46 -6.56 29.44
C LEU A 502 -3.60 -7.34 30.12
N ASN A 503 -3.59 -7.51 31.46
CA ASN A 503 -4.45 -8.45 32.20
C ASN A 503 -5.95 -8.26 31.94
N ASP A 504 -6.42 -7.01 31.74
CA ASP A 504 -7.84 -6.71 31.48
C ASP A 504 -8.12 -6.41 29.98
N LYS A 505 -7.12 -6.58 29.12
CA LYS A 505 -7.22 -6.24 27.70
C LYS A 505 -7.24 -7.45 26.77
N VAL A 506 -6.67 -8.55 27.23
CA VAL A 506 -6.63 -9.84 26.48
C VAL A 506 -7.02 -10.99 27.40
N ALA A 507 -7.35 -12.14 26.80
CA ALA A 507 -7.59 -13.35 27.59
C ALA A 507 -6.33 -13.74 28.37
N LYS A 508 -6.45 -14.17 29.62
CA LYS A 508 -5.30 -14.50 30.49
C LYS A 508 -4.32 -15.49 29.87
N TRP A 509 -4.83 -16.47 29.16
CA TRP A 509 -4.01 -17.49 28.52
C TRP A 509 -3.34 -17.00 27.21
N TRP A 510 -3.67 -15.79 26.74
CA TRP A 510 -3.01 -15.11 25.64
C TRP A 510 -1.77 -14.31 26.09
N LEU A 511 -1.64 -14.03 27.38
CA LEU A 511 -0.50 -13.26 27.89
C LEU A 511 0.80 -13.85 27.36
N PRO A 512 1.75 -13.01 26.90
CA PRO A 512 3.03 -13.50 26.40
C PRO A 512 3.82 -14.17 27.52
N ASP A 513 4.44 -15.30 27.22
CA ASP A 513 5.23 -16.05 28.20
C ASP A 513 6.55 -15.34 28.50
N ASP A 514 7.00 -14.47 27.58
CA ASP A 514 8.18 -13.64 27.81
C ASP A 514 8.15 -12.37 26.95
N VAL A 515 9.02 -11.41 27.31
CA VAL A 515 9.21 -10.16 26.57
C VAL A 515 10.70 -9.89 26.33
N VAL A 516 11.05 -9.56 25.09
CA VAL A 516 12.40 -9.14 24.71
C VAL A 516 12.39 -7.68 24.29
N PHE A 517 13.18 -6.86 24.97
CA PHE A 517 13.34 -5.46 24.61
C PHE A 517 14.52 -5.29 23.66
N VAL A 518 14.29 -4.59 22.54
CA VAL A 518 15.27 -4.35 21.48
C VAL A 518 15.37 -2.85 21.18
N ASN A 519 16.47 -2.44 20.55
CA ASN A 519 16.64 -1.04 20.15
C ASN A 519 15.80 -0.65 18.94
N GLU A 520 15.54 -1.60 18.03
CA GLU A 520 14.75 -1.42 16.81
C GLU A 520 14.15 -2.76 16.35
N LEU A 521 13.01 -2.71 15.68
CA LEU A 521 12.40 -3.86 15.02
C LEU A 521 12.77 -3.91 13.54
N PRO A 522 12.92 -5.10 12.94
CA PRO A 522 13.16 -5.22 11.51
C PRO A 522 11.90 -4.87 10.71
N HIS A 523 12.06 -4.07 9.66
CA HIS A 523 10.96 -3.67 8.78
C HIS A 523 11.13 -4.25 7.37
N THR A 524 9.99 -4.51 6.73
CA THR A 524 9.94 -4.85 5.31
C THR A 524 10.20 -3.62 4.45
N ALA A 525 10.46 -3.82 3.16
CA ALA A 525 10.60 -2.74 2.20
C ALA A 525 9.39 -1.78 2.10
N THR A 526 8.23 -2.18 2.63
CA THR A 526 7.00 -1.37 2.68
C THR A 526 6.78 -0.67 4.02
N GLY A 527 7.73 -0.80 4.97
CA GLY A 527 7.66 -0.18 6.30
C GLY A 527 6.82 -0.96 7.33
N LYS A 528 6.44 -2.22 7.03
CA LYS A 528 5.78 -3.11 7.98
C LYS A 528 6.82 -3.87 8.79
N ILE A 529 6.53 -4.21 10.04
CA ILE A 529 7.39 -5.08 10.85
C ILE A 529 7.55 -6.43 10.15
N SER A 530 8.78 -6.92 10.08
CA SER A 530 9.11 -8.22 9.49
C SER A 530 9.09 -9.33 10.53
N LYS A 531 7.92 -9.91 10.81
CA LYS A 531 7.81 -11.06 11.71
C LYS A 531 8.61 -12.28 11.23
N MET A 532 8.81 -12.42 9.91
CA MET A 532 9.67 -13.47 9.36
C MET A 532 11.13 -13.30 9.84
N THR A 533 11.67 -12.10 9.77
CA THR A 533 13.02 -11.81 10.27
C THR A 533 13.12 -12.04 11.77
N LEU A 534 12.09 -11.63 12.53
CA LEU A 534 12.04 -11.87 13.97
C LEU A 534 12.00 -13.37 14.29
N ARG A 535 11.16 -14.15 13.61
CA ARG A 535 11.14 -15.61 13.81
C ARG A 535 12.49 -16.29 13.51
N GLU A 536 13.22 -15.81 12.48
CA GLU A 536 14.56 -16.34 12.21
C GLU A 536 15.58 -15.91 13.28
N GLN A 537 15.50 -14.67 13.76
CA GLN A 537 16.37 -14.16 14.84
C GLN A 537 16.13 -14.91 16.17
N PHE A 538 14.89 -15.26 16.45
CA PHE A 538 14.47 -15.90 17.71
C PHE A 538 14.11 -17.39 17.55
N LYS A 539 14.51 -18.06 16.47
CA LYS A 539 14.17 -19.46 16.20
C LYS A 539 14.61 -20.45 17.28
N ASP A 540 15.71 -20.14 17.98
CA ASP A 540 16.28 -20.96 19.05
C ASP A 540 15.93 -20.40 20.44
N TYR A 541 14.95 -19.48 20.52
CA TYR A 541 14.53 -18.88 21.79
C TYR A 541 13.93 -19.93 22.72
N LYS A 542 14.29 -19.87 24.00
CA LYS A 542 13.77 -20.77 25.04
C LYS A 542 13.22 -19.94 26.19
N PHE A 543 12.00 -20.23 26.58
CA PHE A 543 11.39 -19.62 27.77
C PHE A 543 12.11 -20.09 29.03
N GLU A 544 12.57 -19.16 29.87
CA GLU A 544 13.36 -19.47 31.07
C GLU A 544 12.62 -20.34 32.12
N HIS A 545 11.28 -20.36 32.05
CA HIS A 545 10.43 -21.08 33.02
C HIS A 545 9.78 -22.35 32.46
N SER A 546 10.24 -22.89 31.33
CA SER A 546 9.66 -24.07 30.70
C SER A 546 10.11 -25.42 31.31
N GLU A 547 10.88 -25.43 32.41
CA GLU A 547 11.42 -26.62 33.08
C GLU A 547 10.70 -26.96 34.40
N SER A 548 9.43 -26.61 34.62
CA SER A 548 8.71 -27.01 35.84
C SER A 548 7.49 -27.89 35.57
#